data_0d2ddf49a6b806088cc15ad77c71d121
#
_entry.id   0d2ddf49a6b806088cc15ad77c71d121
#
_cell.length_a   1.000
_cell.length_b   1.000
_cell.length_c   1.000
_cell.angle_alpha   90.00
_cell.angle_beta   90.00
_cell.angle_gamma   90.00
#
_symmetry.space_group_name_H-M   'P 1'
#
loop_
_entity.id
_entity.type
_entity.pdbx_description
1 polymer ?
#
loop_
_entity_poly.entity_id
_entity_poly.type
_entity_poly.pdbx_seq_one_letter_code
_entity_poly.pdbx_strand_id
1 'polypeptide(L)'
;QHLSLSDSHFNDQPIDLPLDVLLGKTPKMTRDVQTLKAQGSALDRQPITLADAVNRVLHLPTVAEKTFLVTIGDRTVTGMVARDQMVGPWQIPVANCAVTTASLDSYYGEAMAMGERAPVALLDFAASGRLAVGEALTNIAATQIGELNRVKLSANWMAAAGHPGEDAGLY
;
A
#
# COMPACT_ATOMS: atom_id res chain seq x y z
N GLN A 1 27.84 9.90 23.89
CA GLN A 1 26.65 10.74 24.04
C GLN A 1 25.48 9.88 24.49
N HIS A 2 24.60 10.43 25.30
CA HIS A 2 23.51 9.71 25.94
C HIS A 2 22.24 10.56 25.97
N LEU A 3 21.10 9.97 25.72
CA LEU A 3 19.80 10.60 25.84
C LEU A 3 19.10 10.05 27.09
N SER A 4 18.75 10.93 28.00
CA SER A 4 17.95 10.56 29.17
C SER A 4 16.79 11.53 29.32
N LEU A 5 15.64 11.01 29.67
CA LEU A 5 14.44 11.75 30.05
C LEU A 5 14.03 11.26 31.43
N SER A 6 13.95 12.19 32.38
CA SER A 6 13.50 11.88 33.75
C SER A 6 12.13 12.49 34.00
N ASP A 7 11.25 11.71 34.57
CA ASP A 7 9.94 12.17 35.02
C ASP A 7 9.93 12.27 36.53
N SER A 8 9.86 13.48 37.06
CA SER A 8 9.87 13.74 38.49
C SER A 8 8.51 13.43 39.16
N HIS A 9 7.43 13.34 38.40
CA HIS A 9 6.10 13.04 38.91
C HIS A 9 5.96 11.54 39.19
N PHE A 10 6.42 10.70 38.27
CA PHE A 10 6.38 9.25 38.46
C PHE A 10 7.70 8.69 39.01
N ASN A 11 8.70 9.55 39.20
CA ASN A 11 10.05 9.18 39.66
C ASN A 11 10.65 8.03 38.85
N ASP A 12 10.58 8.12 37.53
CA ASP A 12 11.13 7.16 36.62
C ASP A 12 11.97 7.82 35.49
N GLN A 13 12.58 6.99 34.65
CA GLN A 13 13.34 7.40 33.47
C GLN A 13 12.77 6.68 32.22
N PRO A 14 11.74 7.23 31.60
CA PRO A 14 11.11 6.59 30.42
C PRO A 14 12.05 6.47 29.22
N ILE A 15 13.11 7.29 29.15
CA ILE A 15 14.16 7.16 28.15
C ILE A 15 15.52 7.24 28.87
N ASP A 16 16.33 6.21 28.70
CA ASP A 16 17.73 6.18 29.16
C ASP A 16 18.56 5.28 28.24
N LEU A 17 19.11 5.87 27.18
CA LEU A 17 19.82 5.08 26.15
C LEU A 17 20.95 5.87 25.48
N PRO A 18 22.00 5.20 25.00
CA PRO A 18 23.05 5.80 24.17
C PRO A 18 22.48 6.35 22.88
N LEU A 19 22.97 7.51 22.42
CA LEU A 19 22.53 8.12 21.15
C LEU A 19 22.85 7.27 19.92
N ASP A 20 23.86 6.42 19.98
CA ASP A 20 24.20 5.51 18.90
C ASP A 20 23.13 4.41 18.66
N VAL A 21 22.29 4.14 19.65
CA VAL A 21 21.10 3.27 19.46
C VAL A 21 20.07 3.94 18.55
N LEU A 22 19.90 5.26 18.66
CA LEU A 22 18.95 6.02 17.85
C LEU A 22 19.52 6.47 16.50
N LEU A 23 20.75 6.97 16.51
CA LEU A 23 21.37 7.65 15.38
C LEU A 23 22.51 6.84 14.76
N GLY A 24 22.88 5.73 15.37
CA GLY A 24 23.89 4.81 14.88
C GLY A 24 23.42 3.95 13.71
N LYS A 25 24.34 3.20 13.13
CA LYS A 25 24.02 2.23 12.10
C LYS A 25 23.29 1.05 12.74
N THR A 26 22.10 0.77 12.25
CA THR A 26 21.36 -0.45 12.63
C THR A 26 22.22 -1.68 12.33
N PRO A 27 22.33 -2.64 13.27
CA PRO A 27 23.04 -3.88 13.02
C PRO A 27 22.44 -4.60 11.79
N LYS A 28 23.29 -5.22 11.00
CA LYS A 28 22.81 -6.05 9.89
C LYS A 28 22.00 -7.20 10.44
N MET A 29 20.77 -7.28 10.04
CA MET A 29 19.90 -8.41 10.37
C MET A 29 20.20 -9.56 9.41
N THR A 30 20.47 -10.76 9.95
CA THR A 30 20.56 -12.00 9.17
C THR A 30 19.32 -12.82 9.47
N ARG A 31 18.61 -13.23 8.44
CA ARG A 31 17.48 -14.16 8.54
C ARG A 31 17.80 -15.42 7.76
N ASP A 32 17.68 -16.57 8.41
CA ASP A 32 17.73 -17.87 7.77
C ASP A 32 16.30 -18.24 7.37
N VAL A 33 16.01 -18.17 6.08
CA VAL A 33 14.66 -18.33 5.56
C VAL A 33 14.55 -19.58 4.71
N GLN A 34 13.40 -20.24 4.78
CA GLN A 34 13.07 -21.42 3.98
C GLN A 34 11.77 -21.19 3.24
N THR A 35 11.81 -21.38 1.93
CA THR A 35 10.60 -21.35 1.11
C THR A 35 9.83 -22.66 1.33
N LEU A 36 8.63 -22.57 1.83
CA LEU A 36 7.71 -23.68 1.94
C LEU A 36 6.80 -23.73 0.71
N LYS A 37 6.52 -24.95 0.25
CA LYS A 37 5.49 -25.12 -0.80
C LYS A 37 4.13 -24.77 -0.22
N ALA A 38 3.36 -23.97 -0.94
CA ALA A 38 1.98 -23.70 -0.59
C ALA A 38 1.22 -25.02 -0.43
N GLN A 39 0.58 -25.18 0.72
CA GLN A 39 -0.27 -26.33 1.00
C GLN A 39 -1.71 -25.97 0.57
N GLY A 40 -2.29 -26.79 -0.26
CA GLY A 40 -3.67 -26.61 -0.70
C GLY A 40 -3.97 -27.45 -1.94
N SER A 41 -5.24 -27.72 -2.17
CA SER A 41 -5.72 -28.32 -3.40
C SER A 41 -5.91 -27.25 -4.47
N ALA A 42 -5.67 -27.61 -5.72
CA ALA A 42 -5.99 -26.72 -6.83
C ALA A 42 -7.48 -26.36 -6.84
N LEU A 43 -7.77 -25.08 -7.13
CA LEU A 43 -9.15 -24.65 -7.27
C LEU A 43 -9.84 -25.40 -8.41
N ASP A 44 -10.94 -26.11 -8.11
CA ASP A 44 -11.80 -26.64 -9.15
C ASP A 44 -12.59 -25.51 -9.81
N ARG A 45 -12.26 -25.24 -11.06
CA ARG A 45 -12.88 -24.16 -11.85
C ARG A 45 -14.07 -24.61 -12.67
N GLN A 46 -14.29 -25.93 -12.79
CA GLN A 46 -15.34 -26.46 -13.67
C GLN A 46 -16.75 -26.00 -13.29
N PRO A 47 -17.13 -25.96 -12.00
CA PRO A 47 -18.47 -25.51 -11.61
C PRO A 47 -18.64 -23.97 -11.60
N ILE A 48 -17.58 -23.20 -11.92
CA ILE A 48 -17.60 -21.74 -11.80
C ILE A 48 -17.80 -21.12 -13.18
N THR A 49 -18.95 -20.51 -13.41
CA THR A 49 -19.17 -19.70 -14.61
C THR A 49 -18.46 -18.34 -14.51
N LEU A 50 -18.25 -17.68 -15.65
CA LEU A 50 -17.70 -16.32 -15.67
C LEU A 50 -18.56 -15.35 -14.87
N ALA A 51 -19.89 -15.46 -14.98
CA ALA A 51 -20.82 -14.61 -14.24
C ALA A 51 -20.70 -14.83 -12.73
N ASP A 52 -20.58 -16.07 -12.27
CA ASP A 52 -20.35 -16.38 -10.86
C ASP A 52 -19.03 -15.82 -10.37
N ALA A 53 -17.95 -15.96 -11.15
CA ALA A 53 -16.65 -15.45 -10.81
C ALA A 53 -16.67 -13.91 -10.67
N VAL A 54 -17.25 -13.21 -11.63
CA VAL A 54 -17.43 -11.75 -11.60
C VAL A 54 -18.22 -11.32 -10.37
N ASN A 55 -19.37 -11.96 -10.13
CA ASN A 55 -20.23 -11.64 -9.00
C ASN A 55 -19.48 -11.83 -7.66
N ARG A 56 -18.78 -12.95 -7.49
CA ARG A 56 -17.99 -13.21 -6.27
C ARG A 56 -16.89 -12.20 -6.07
N VAL A 57 -16.12 -11.87 -7.12
CA VAL A 57 -15.00 -10.92 -7.04
C VAL A 57 -15.50 -9.52 -6.69
N LEU A 58 -16.59 -9.06 -7.32
CA LEU A 58 -17.14 -7.73 -7.04
C LEU A 58 -17.71 -7.58 -5.61
N HIS A 59 -18.02 -8.68 -4.94
CA HIS A 59 -18.49 -8.67 -3.56
C HIS A 59 -17.37 -8.91 -2.51
N LEU A 60 -16.12 -9.13 -2.94
CA LEU A 60 -15.02 -9.23 -2.00
C LEU A 60 -14.81 -7.89 -1.28
N PRO A 61 -14.60 -7.87 0.03
CA PRO A 61 -14.38 -6.61 0.78
C PRO A 61 -13.25 -5.74 0.22
N THR A 62 -12.21 -6.35 -0.36
CA THR A 62 -11.09 -5.64 -0.98
C THR A 62 -11.42 -5.05 -2.34
N VAL A 63 -12.49 -5.49 -2.99
CA VAL A 63 -12.89 -5.06 -4.36
C VAL A 63 -14.18 -4.26 -4.35
N ALA A 64 -15.09 -4.58 -3.44
CA ALA A 64 -16.40 -3.96 -3.35
C ALA A 64 -16.33 -2.44 -3.23
N GLU A 65 -17.39 -1.80 -3.62
CA GLU A 65 -17.57 -0.35 -3.61
C GLU A 65 -17.35 0.25 -2.21
N LYS A 66 -16.65 1.40 -2.15
CA LYS A 66 -16.19 2.07 -0.91
C LYS A 66 -16.67 3.52 -0.79
N THR A 67 -17.67 3.94 -1.57
CA THR A 67 -18.18 5.31 -1.56
C THR A 67 -18.46 5.81 -0.14
N PHE A 68 -19.01 4.95 0.71
CA PHE A 68 -19.32 5.33 2.09
C PHE A 68 -18.08 5.75 2.89
N LEU A 69 -16.92 5.13 2.66
CA LEU A 69 -15.68 5.50 3.35
C LEU A 69 -15.19 6.89 2.93
N VAL A 70 -15.21 7.17 1.63
CA VAL A 70 -14.70 8.44 1.09
C VAL A 70 -15.71 9.60 1.18
N THR A 71 -16.97 9.33 1.47
CA THR A 71 -17.99 10.37 1.68
C THR A 71 -18.15 10.76 3.13
N ILE A 72 -17.88 9.86 4.07
CA ILE A 72 -18.03 10.10 5.52
C ILE A 72 -16.72 10.52 6.15
N GLY A 73 -15.61 9.90 5.75
CA GLY A 73 -14.27 10.20 6.23
C GLY A 73 -13.55 11.24 5.37
N ASP A 74 -12.25 11.04 5.21
CA ASP A 74 -11.40 11.90 4.39
C ASP A 74 -11.74 11.74 2.91
N ARG A 75 -12.38 12.73 2.37
CA ARG A 75 -12.86 12.72 0.98
C ARG A 75 -11.73 12.91 -0.02
N THR A 76 -10.73 13.70 0.31
CA THR A 76 -9.70 14.10 -0.64
C THR A 76 -8.34 14.29 0.04
N VAL A 77 -7.27 14.26 -0.74
CA VAL A 77 -5.98 14.79 -0.30
C VAL A 77 -6.14 16.30 -0.10
N THR A 78 -5.61 16.82 0.98
CA THR A 78 -5.72 18.23 1.30
C THR A 78 -4.87 19.11 0.39
N GLY A 79 -5.21 20.38 0.27
CA GLY A 79 -4.46 21.37 -0.49
C GLY A 79 -5.00 21.64 -1.88
N MET A 80 -4.11 21.92 -2.83
CA MET A 80 -4.46 22.32 -4.19
C MET A 80 -4.77 21.09 -5.06
N VAL A 81 -5.97 20.55 -4.92
CA VAL A 81 -6.41 19.38 -5.68
C VAL A 81 -6.84 19.80 -7.07
N ALA A 82 -6.21 19.22 -8.10
CA ALA A 82 -6.61 19.38 -9.49
C ALA A 82 -7.62 18.30 -9.91
N ARG A 83 -7.51 17.10 -9.36
CA ARG A 83 -8.42 16.00 -9.61
C ARG A 83 -8.79 15.30 -8.30
N ASP A 84 -10.05 15.42 -7.95
CA ASP A 84 -10.66 14.66 -6.85
C ASP A 84 -10.96 13.22 -7.31
N GLN A 85 -11.03 12.31 -6.38
CA GLN A 85 -11.50 10.94 -6.61
C GLN A 85 -12.98 10.88 -7.01
N MET A 86 -13.76 11.86 -6.56
CA MET A 86 -15.17 12.04 -6.90
C MET A 86 -15.28 12.81 -8.20
N VAL A 87 -15.27 12.14 -9.33
CA VAL A 87 -15.27 12.76 -10.66
C VAL A 87 -16.61 12.60 -11.37
N GLY A 88 -16.83 13.48 -12.36
CA GLY A 88 -18.01 13.48 -13.21
C GLY A 88 -19.27 14.06 -12.54
N PRO A 89 -20.38 14.14 -13.30
CA PRO A 89 -21.61 14.79 -12.84
C PRO A 89 -22.29 14.06 -11.67
N TRP A 90 -22.05 12.77 -11.54
CA TRP A 90 -22.63 11.94 -10.50
C TRP A 90 -21.82 11.91 -9.20
N GLN A 91 -20.61 12.47 -9.20
CA GLN A 91 -19.72 12.48 -8.04
C GLN A 91 -19.51 11.07 -7.42
N ILE A 92 -19.35 10.09 -8.27
CA ILE A 92 -19.08 8.71 -7.86
C ILE A 92 -17.57 8.48 -7.84
N PRO A 93 -17.01 7.84 -6.79
CA PRO A 93 -15.59 7.47 -6.74
C PRO A 93 -15.26 6.48 -7.85
N VAL A 94 -14.49 6.92 -8.83
CA VAL A 94 -14.09 6.09 -9.98
C VAL A 94 -12.61 6.18 -10.28
N ALA A 95 -11.88 7.11 -9.64
CA ALA A 95 -10.47 7.32 -9.87
C ALA A 95 -9.63 6.83 -8.70
N ASN A 96 -8.69 5.93 -8.97
CA ASN A 96 -7.67 5.48 -8.02
C ASN A 96 -6.36 6.26 -8.17
N CYS A 97 -6.46 7.51 -8.61
CA CYS A 97 -5.35 8.45 -8.68
C CYS A 97 -5.79 9.83 -8.18
N ALA A 98 -4.88 10.51 -7.52
CA ALA A 98 -5.04 11.90 -7.09
C ALA A 98 -4.10 12.79 -7.90
N VAL A 99 -4.52 14.01 -8.19
CA VAL A 99 -3.68 15.02 -8.86
C VAL A 99 -3.75 16.31 -8.06
N THR A 100 -2.59 16.82 -7.70
CA THR A 100 -2.46 18.12 -7.02
C THR A 100 -1.71 19.11 -7.91
N THR A 101 -2.01 20.39 -7.78
CA THR A 101 -1.27 21.46 -8.46
C THR A 101 -0.15 21.97 -7.57
N ALA A 102 0.96 22.39 -8.20
CA ALA A 102 2.10 22.97 -7.50
C ALA A 102 1.84 24.42 -7.04
N SER A 103 0.96 25.14 -7.76
CA SER A 103 0.58 26.52 -7.44
C SER A 103 -0.78 26.84 -8.07
N LEU A 104 -1.33 28.02 -7.72
CA LEU A 104 -2.60 28.49 -8.26
C LEU A 104 -2.50 29.06 -9.68
N ASP A 105 -1.30 29.36 -10.13
CA ASP A 105 -1.01 30.02 -11.41
C ASP A 105 -0.24 29.11 -12.39
N SER A 106 -0.14 27.83 -12.09
CA SER A 106 0.61 26.85 -12.89
C SER A 106 -0.23 25.62 -13.20
N TYR A 107 0.03 25.03 -14.36
CA TYR A 107 -0.50 23.71 -14.75
C TYR A 107 0.43 22.54 -14.38
N TYR A 108 1.51 22.83 -13.67
CA TYR A 108 2.36 21.80 -13.12
C TYR A 108 1.80 21.23 -11.82
N GLY A 109 2.06 19.96 -11.58
CA GLY A 109 1.57 19.30 -10.39
C GLY A 109 2.16 17.92 -10.21
N GLU A 110 1.59 17.18 -9.30
CA GLU A 110 1.98 15.81 -8.98
C GLU A 110 0.77 14.89 -9.08
N ALA A 111 1.01 13.69 -9.59
CA ALA A 111 0.02 12.62 -9.62
C ALA A 111 0.45 11.49 -8.70
N MET A 112 -0.50 10.95 -7.95
CA MET A 112 -0.28 9.87 -7.01
C MET A 112 -1.31 8.76 -7.26
N ALA A 113 -0.85 7.52 -7.21
CA ALA A 113 -1.73 6.36 -7.30
C ALA A 113 -1.24 5.24 -6.38
N MET A 114 -2.12 4.32 -6.05
CA MET A 114 -1.81 3.17 -5.23
C MET A 114 -2.10 1.88 -5.97
N GLY A 115 -1.42 0.82 -5.56
CA GLY A 115 -1.71 -0.54 -5.93
C GLY A 115 -1.54 -1.47 -4.75
N GLU A 116 -2.44 -2.42 -4.58
CA GLU A 116 -2.43 -3.37 -3.48
C GLU A 116 -2.96 -4.72 -3.94
N ARG A 117 -2.23 -5.78 -3.64
CA ARG A 117 -2.65 -7.16 -3.93
C ARG A 117 -2.28 -8.12 -2.80
N ALA A 118 -2.48 -7.68 -1.56
CA ALA A 118 -2.13 -8.43 -0.36
C ALA A 118 -2.69 -9.87 -0.33
N PRO A 119 -3.95 -10.15 -0.70
CA PRO A 119 -4.46 -11.52 -0.69
C PRO A 119 -3.72 -12.49 -1.62
N VAL A 120 -3.12 -11.98 -2.71
CA VAL A 120 -2.34 -12.81 -3.63
C VAL A 120 -1.03 -13.28 -3.00
N ALA A 121 -0.50 -12.54 -2.04
CA ALA A 121 0.72 -12.91 -1.33
C ALA A 121 0.59 -14.26 -0.59
N LEU A 122 -0.62 -14.63 -0.16
CA LEU A 122 -0.88 -15.95 0.45
C LEU A 122 -0.69 -17.11 -0.53
N LEU A 123 -0.67 -16.83 -1.82
CA LEU A 123 -0.50 -17.82 -2.88
C LEU A 123 0.88 -17.72 -3.53
N ASP A 124 1.34 -16.50 -3.80
CA ASP A 124 2.60 -16.21 -4.48
C ASP A 124 3.03 -14.76 -4.16
N PHE A 125 4.03 -14.61 -3.33
CA PHE A 125 4.55 -13.30 -2.90
C PHE A 125 5.05 -12.46 -4.08
N ALA A 126 5.80 -13.08 -4.99
CA ALA A 126 6.35 -12.38 -6.15
C ALA A 126 5.26 -11.93 -7.13
N ALA A 127 4.22 -12.73 -7.32
CA ALA A 127 3.06 -12.35 -8.12
C ALA A 127 2.28 -11.19 -7.48
N SER A 128 2.12 -11.22 -6.15
CA SER A 128 1.48 -10.14 -5.40
C SER A 128 2.21 -8.81 -5.62
N GLY A 129 3.55 -8.79 -5.48
CA GLY A 129 4.37 -7.61 -5.72
C GLY A 129 4.24 -7.07 -7.15
N ARG A 130 4.34 -7.95 -8.15
CA ARG A 130 4.17 -7.55 -9.56
C ARG A 130 2.78 -6.99 -9.86
N LEU A 131 1.74 -7.59 -9.29
CA LEU A 131 0.36 -7.14 -9.48
C LEU A 131 0.11 -5.80 -8.78
N ALA A 132 0.65 -5.58 -7.59
CA ALA A 132 0.54 -4.31 -6.88
C ALA A 132 1.19 -3.16 -7.67
N VAL A 133 2.41 -3.38 -8.20
CA VAL A 133 3.08 -2.41 -9.07
C VAL A 133 2.29 -2.19 -10.36
N GLY A 134 1.81 -3.25 -10.99
CA GLY A 134 1.00 -3.18 -12.21
C GLY A 134 -0.29 -2.38 -12.00
N GLU A 135 -0.96 -2.57 -10.88
CA GLU A 135 -2.15 -1.80 -10.53
C GLU A 135 -1.85 -0.32 -10.31
N ALA A 136 -0.80 0.01 -9.55
CA ALA A 136 -0.38 1.39 -9.34
C ALA A 136 -0.06 2.11 -10.65
N LEU A 137 0.65 1.44 -11.56
CA LEU A 137 0.96 1.97 -12.89
C LEU A 137 -0.28 2.13 -13.76
N THR A 138 -1.22 1.19 -13.71
CA THR A 138 -2.48 1.28 -14.45
C THR A 138 -3.33 2.43 -13.95
N ASN A 139 -3.39 2.62 -12.62
CA ASN A 139 -4.14 3.72 -12.01
C ASN A 139 -3.53 5.08 -12.37
N ILE A 140 -2.20 5.23 -12.31
CA ILE A 140 -1.55 6.51 -12.65
C ILE A 140 -1.59 6.83 -14.14
N ALA A 141 -1.75 5.82 -15.00
CA ALA A 141 -1.89 6.01 -16.44
C ALA A 141 -3.14 6.82 -16.83
N ALA A 142 -4.10 6.98 -15.90
CA ALA A 142 -5.24 7.88 -16.10
C ALA A 142 -4.88 9.38 -16.03
N THR A 143 -3.61 9.72 -15.78
CA THR A 143 -3.10 11.09 -15.70
C THR A 143 -1.96 11.30 -16.69
N GLN A 144 -1.70 12.55 -17.01
CA GLN A 144 -0.56 12.92 -17.88
C GLN A 144 0.71 13.03 -17.05
N ILE A 145 1.43 11.93 -16.89
CA ILE A 145 2.67 11.86 -16.09
C ILE A 145 3.94 12.12 -16.90
N GLY A 146 3.84 12.27 -18.20
CA GLY A 146 5.00 12.36 -19.11
C GLY A 146 5.67 11.00 -19.31
N GLU A 147 6.92 10.86 -18.89
CA GLU A 147 7.70 9.63 -19.10
C GLU A 147 7.63 8.70 -17.89
N LEU A 148 7.55 7.39 -18.17
CA LEU A 148 7.45 6.37 -17.11
C LEU A 148 8.66 6.36 -16.16
N ASN A 149 9.85 6.72 -16.65
CA ASN A 149 11.07 6.80 -15.84
C ASN A 149 11.03 7.91 -14.77
N ARG A 150 10.06 8.82 -14.84
CA ARG A 150 9.83 9.87 -13.84
C ARG A 150 8.97 9.38 -12.66
N VAL A 151 8.30 8.24 -12.81
CA VAL A 151 7.49 7.67 -11.72
C VAL A 151 8.41 7.19 -10.60
N LYS A 152 8.13 7.64 -9.38
CA LYS A 152 8.79 7.17 -8.17
C LYS A 152 7.87 6.20 -7.46
N LEU A 153 8.42 5.10 -6.97
CA LEU A 153 7.69 4.11 -6.21
C LEU A 153 8.10 4.18 -4.74
N SER A 154 7.12 4.17 -3.87
CA SER A 154 7.29 3.87 -2.46
C SER A 154 6.57 2.54 -2.19
N ALA A 155 7.27 1.57 -1.64
CA ALA A 155 6.72 0.25 -1.40
C ALA A 155 6.81 -0.10 0.08
N ASN A 156 5.76 -0.72 0.59
CA ASN A 156 5.71 -1.27 1.93
C ASN A 156 5.33 -2.76 1.82
N TRP A 157 6.29 -3.63 2.09
CA TRP A 157 6.09 -5.06 2.06
C TRP A 157 5.97 -5.59 3.48
N MET A 158 4.87 -6.26 3.77
CA MET A 158 4.62 -6.84 5.08
C MET A 158 4.36 -8.33 4.95
N ALA A 159 4.99 -9.10 5.85
CA ALA A 159 4.74 -10.51 6.02
C ALA A 159 4.68 -10.84 7.51
N ALA A 160 4.05 -11.94 7.86
CA ALA A 160 3.99 -12.44 9.23
C ALA A 160 5.33 -13.08 9.64
N ALA A 161 6.38 -12.27 9.72
CA ALA A 161 7.73 -12.71 10.00
C ALA A 161 7.80 -13.55 11.29
N GLY A 162 8.52 -14.66 11.25
CA GLY A 162 8.58 -15.64 12.34
C GLY A 162 7.58 -16.79 12.20
N HIS A 163 6.61 -16.71 11.29
CA HIS A 163 5.78 -17.85 10.94
C HIS A 163 6.41 -18.66 9.82
N PRO A 164 6.27 -20.00 9.82
CA PRO A 164 6.89 -20.86 8.83
C PRO A 164 6.53 -20.46 7.38
N GLY A 165 7.56 -20.20 6.56
CA GLY A 165 7.40 -19.82 5.15
C GLY A 165 7.14 -18.34 4.87
N GLU A 166 6.69 -17.56 5.85
CA GLU A 166 6.35 -16.16 5.67
C GLU A 166 7.58 -15.25 5.52
N ASP A 167 8.65 -15.56 6.24
CA ASP A 167 9.91 -14.81 6.15
C ASP A 167 10.49 -14.83 4.73
N ALA A 168 10.38 -15.97 4.03
CA ALA A 168 10.87 -16.11 2.66
C ALA A 168 10.14 -15.22 1.65
N GLY A 169 8.93 -14.78 1.98
CA GLY A 169 8.14 -13.91 1.12
C GLY A 169 8.70 -12.49 0.99
N LEU A 170 9.61 -12.08 1.89
CA LEU A 170 10.24 -10.77 1.88
C LEU A 170 11.53 -10.73 1.04
N TYR A 171 12.01 -11.85 0.52
CA TYR A 171 13.23 -12.00 -0.26
C TYR A 171 12.95 -12.59 -1.65
#